data_a8ad8ed8d8246fe3669862301d36e0c8
#
_entry.id   a8ad8ed8d8246fe3669862301d36e0c8
#
_cell.length_a   1.000
_cell.length_b   1.000
_cell.length_c   1.000
_cell.angle_alpha   90.00
_cell.angle_beta   90.00
_cell.angle_gamma   90.00
#
_symmetry.space_group_name_H-M   'P 1'
#
loop_
_entity.id
_entity.type
_entity.pdbx_description
1 polymer ?
#
loop_
_entity_poly.entity_id
_entity_poly.type
_entity_poly.pdbx_seq_one_letter_code
_entity_poly.pdbx_strand_id
1 'polypeptide(L)'
;MNTIIERNVKIGDNVVVGAGSLVTKDCESDSVYAGVPARKLMSINEFFDKRYAKQKAEAKELDQRYYERFKRRPDPEVFHEYFMLFETKSSVLINNVFSNKLKLGNTEKQSIEYMEEHAPEFSNYEEFMRYCFDDEEEK
;
A
#
# COMPACT_ATOMS: atom_id res chain seq x y z
N MET A 1 10.80 7.22 -8.64
CA MET A 1 10.88 8.57 -9.22
C MET A 1 12.31 9.08 -9.13
N ASN A 2 12.82 9.68 -10.21
CA ASN A 2 14.15 10.30 -10.31
C ASN A 2 15.33 9.41 -9.87
N THR A 3 15.20 8.09 -10.11
CA THR A 3 16.26 7.13 -9.84
C THR A 3 17.17 7.00 -11.05
N ILE A 4 18.48 6.99 -10.81
CA ILE A 4 19.50 6.79 -11.84
C ILE A 4 20.11 5.41 -11.64
N ILE A 5 20.22 4.65 -12.74
CA ILE A 5 20.84 3.31 -12.75
C ILE A 5 22.04 3.37 -13.72
N GLU A 6 23.22 3.06 -13.22
CA GLU A 6 24.42 3.01 -14.06
C GLU A 6 24.41 1.83 -15.04
N ARG A 7 25.26 1.93 -16.04
CA ARG A 7 25.44 0.86 -17.04
C ARG A 7 26.01 -0.40 -16.39
N ASN A 8 25.66 -1.54 -16.96
CA ASN A 8 26.12 -2.88 -16.54
C ASN A 8 25.69 -3.28 -15.11
N VAL A 9 24.68 -2.62 -14.55
CA VAL A 9 24.06 -3.02 -13.28
C VAL A 9 22.97 -4.05 -13.55
N LYS A 10 23.00 -5.15 -12.79
CA LYS A 10 21.93 -6.16 -12.77
C LYS A 10 21.03 -5.93 -11.58
N ILE A 11 19.74 -5.85 -11.85
CA ILE A 11 18.71 -5.75 -10.80
C ILE A 11 17.95 -7.07 -10.80
N GLY A 12 17.92 -7.75 -9.64
CA GLY A 12 17.21 -9.00 -9.46
C GLY A 12 15.69 -8.84 -9.50
N ASP A 13 14.99 -9.92 -9.17
CA ASP A 13 13.53 -9.93 -9.10
C ASP A 13 13.03 -9.36 -7.78
N ASN A 14 11.83 -8.74 -7.79
CA ASN A 14 11.19 -8.17 -6.60
C ASN A 14 12.08 -7.16 -5.84
N VAL A 15 12.76 -6.28 -6.56
CA VAL A 15 13.61 -5.24 -5.98
C VAL A 15 12.86 -3.91 -5.94
N VAL A 16 12.85 -3.28 -4.77
CA VAL A 16 12.35 -1.90 -4.59
C VAL A 16 13.53 -0.96 -4.53
N VAL A 17 13.53 0.06 -5.38
CA VAL A 17 14.52 1.14 -5.37
C VAL A 17 13.86 2.44 -4.94
N GLY A 18 14.37 3.04 -3.87
CA GLY A 18 13.86 4.30 -3.35
C GLY A 18 14.00 5.48 -4.33
N ALA A 19 13.09 6.43 -4.23
CA ALA A 19 13.12 7.62 -5.07
C ALA A 19 14.44 8.41 -4.89
N GLY A 20 14.94 8.98 -5.98
CA GLY A 20 16.17 9.79 -5.97
C GLY A 20 17.46 9.00 -5.73
N SER A 21 17.42 7.67 -5.82
CA SER A 21 18.59 6.81 -5.60
C SER A 21 19.52 6.77 -6.82
N LEU A 22 20.79 6.50 -6.57
CA LEU A 22 21.81 6.23 -7.60
C LEU A 22 22.30 4.79 -7.46
N VAL A 23 21.85 3.91 -8.35
CA VAL A 23 22.23 2.49 -8.36
C VAL A 23 23.54 2.32 -9.14
N THR A 24 24.61 2.00 -8.43
CA THR A 24 25.98 1.84 -9.00
C THR A 24 26.47 0.40 -8.98
N LYS A 25 25.79 -0.49 -8.27
CA LYS A 25 26.14 -1.91 -8.13
C LYS A 25 24.90 -2.78 -8.33
N ASP A 26 25.13 -4.07 -8.58
CA ASP A 26 24.06 -5.05 -8.70
C ASP A 26 23.17 -5.10 -7.45
N CYS A 27 21.87 -5.26 -7.67
CA CYS A 27 20.88 -5.41 -6.62
C CYS A 27 20.40 -6.86 -6.53
N GLU A 28 20.50 -7.43 -5.34
CA GLU A 28 20.01 -8.79 -5.07
C GLU A 28 18.48 -8.82 -5.17
N SER A 29 17.94 -9.96 -5.58
CA SER A 29 16.49 -10.22 -5.55
C SER A 29 15.91 -10.09 -4.14
N ASP A 30 14.62 -9.82 -4.07
CA ASP A 30 13.83 -9.74 -2.82
C ASP A 30 14.40 -8.75 -1.79
N SER A 31 14.83 -7.59 -2.27
CA SER A 31 15.54 -6.59 -1.46
C SER A 31 15.09 -5.16 -1.75
N VAL A 32 15.33 -4.29 -0.78
CA VAL A 32 15.07 -2.85 -0.87
C VAL A 32 16.39 -2.10 -0.84
N TYR A 33 16.62 -1.26 -1.84
CA TYR A 33 17.79 -0.41 -2.00
C TYR A 33 17.40 1.06 -2.02
N ALA A 34 18.17 1.92 -1.37
CA ALA A 34 17.99 3.37 -1.47
C ALA A 34 19.27 4.12 -1.15
N GLY A 35 19.30 5.40 -1.54
CA GLY A 35 20.38 6.33 -1.26
C GLY A 35 21.27 6.63 -2.45
N VAL A 36 22.26 7.51 -2.24
CA VAL A 36 23.27 7.94 -3.20
C VAL A 36 24.65 7.76 -2.60
N PRO A 37 25.39 6.70 -2.94
CA PRO A 37 25.01 5.56 -3.76
C PRO A 37 24.00 4.65 -3.04
N ALA A 38 23.16 3.95 -3.82
CA ALA A 38 22.14 3.05 -3.26
C ALA A 38 22.78 1.88 -2.51
N ARG A 39 22.23 1.59 -1.34
CA ARG A 39 22.63 0.46 -0.48
C ARG A 39 21.41 -0.38 -0.12
N LYS A 40 21.64 -1.67 0.12
CA LYS A 40 20.60 -2.57 0.65
C LYS A 40 20.21 -2.12 2.05
N LEU A 41 18.92 -1.82 2.24
CA LEU A 41 18.37 -1.39 3.52
C LEU A 41 17.72 -2.53 4.29
N MET A 42 16.97 -3.38 3.60
CA MET A 42 16.22 -4.49 4.21
C MET A 42 15.79 -5.50 3.14
N SER A 43 15.25 -6.63 3.58
CA SER A 43 14.56 -7.57 2.69
C SER A 43 13.20 -7.02 2.24
N ILE A 44 12.67 -7.57 1.15
CA ILE A 44 11.34 -7.21 0.66
C ILE A 44 10.24 -7.58 1.68
N ASN A 45 10.40 -8.69 2.40
CA ASN A 45 9.45 -9.11 3.43
C ASN A 45 9.42 -8.14 4.62
N GLU A 46 10.57 -7.70 5.11
CA GLU A 46 10.66 -6.67 6.16
C GLU A 46 10.02 -5.34 5.70
N PHE A 47 10.18 -4.99 4.44
CA PHE A 47 9.54 -3.80 3.86
C PHE A 47 8.02 -3.92 3.85
N PHE A 48 7.49 -5.06 3.41
CA PHE A 48 6.04 -5.30 3.43
C PHE A 48 5.47 -5.29 4.84
N ASP A 49 6.13 -5.93 5.80
CA ASP A 49 5.70 -5.92 7.20
C ASP A 49 5.63 -4.50 7.78
N LYS A 50 6.63 -3.68 7.51
CA LYS A 50 6.65 -2.27 7.92
C LYS A 50 5.54 -1.45 7.24
N ARG A 51 5.31 -1.65 5.96
CA ARG A 51 4.23 -0.97 5.23
C ARG A 51 2.86 -1.39 5.73
N TYR A 52 2.66 -2.69 5.94
CA TYR A 52 1.41 -3.22 6.47
C TYR A 52 1.09 -2.69 7.87
N ALA A 53 2.07 -2.64 8.76
CA ALA A 53 1.89 -2.10 10.11
C ALA A 53 1.46 -0.61 10.12
N LYS A 54 1.89 0.17 9.12
CA LYS A 54 1.53 1.58 9.00
C LYS A 54 0.20 1.82 8.27
N GLN A 55 -0.22 0.89 7.44
CA GLN A 55 -1.37 1.06 6.54
C GLN A 55 -2.66 1.46 7.28
N LYS A 56 -2.90 0.83 8.41
CA LYS A 56 -4.08 1.07 9.25
C LYS A 56 -4.12 2.48 9.84
N ALA A 57 -2.98 2.92 10.36
CA ALA A 57 -2.84 4.27 10.92
C ALA A 57 -2.92 5.36 9.84
N GLU A 58 -2.32 5.12 8.68
CA GLU A 58 -2.38 6.04 7.53
C GLU A 58 -3.82 6.18 7.00
N ALA A 59 -4.57 5.08 6.93
CA ALA A 59 -5.98 5.09 6.52
C ALA A 59 -6.86 5.86 7.52
N LYS A 60 -6.62 5.70 8.81
CA LYS A 60 -7.30 6.47 9.87
C LYS A 60 -6.99 7.96 9.77
N GLU A 61 -5.74 8.33 9.56
CA GLU A 61 -5.35 9.73 9.35
C GLU A 61 -6.04 10.33 8.11
N LEU A 62 -6.17 9.56 7.03
CA LEU A 62 -6.89 9.99 5.83
C LEU A 62 -8.37 10.29 6.14
N ASP A 63 -9.05 9.44 6.91
CA ASP A 63 -10.44 9.67 7.33
C ASP A 63 -10.57 10.98 8.13
N GLN A 64 -9.71 11.18 9.13
CA GLN A 64 -9.73 12.36 9.98
C GLN A 64 -9.52 13.65 9.18
N ARG A 65 -8.49 13.68 8.31
CA ARG A 65 -8.21 14.84 7.44
C ARG A 65 -9.33 15.10 6.43
N TYR A 66 -9.95 14.06 5.92
CA TYR A 66 -11.09 14.19 5.02
C TYR A 66 -12.27 14.82 5.75
N TYR A 67 -12.59 14.36 6.96
CA TYR A 67 -13.65 14.92 7.79
C TYR A 67 -13.37 16.38 8.17
N GLU A 68 -12.15 16.72 8.56
CA GLU A 68 -11.76 18.10 8.87
C GLU A 68 -12.04 19.05 7.71
N ARG A 69 -11.73 18.59 6.49
CA ARG A 69 -11.85 19.39 5.27
C ARG A 69 -13.28 19.49 4.74
N PHE A 70 -14.00 18.38 4.71
CA PHE A 70 -15.29 18.27 4.04
C PHE A 70 -16.48 18.23 4.98
N LYS A 71 -16.26 18.09 6.30
CA LYS A 71 -17.29 17.97 7.34
C LYS A 71 -18.28 16.83 7.09
N ARG A 72 -17.85 15.79 6.39
CA ARG A 72 -18.56 14.53 6.16
C ARG A 72 -17.60 13.38 6.11
N ARG A 73 -18.07 12.19 6.38
CA ARG A 73 -17.24 10.97 6.27
C ARG A 73 -16.99 10.62 4.81
N PRO A 74 -15.80 10.05 4.51
CA PRO A 74 -15.48 9.64 3.15
C PRO A 74 -16.31 8.45 2.70
N ASP A 75 -16.57 8.36 1.40
CA ASP A 75 -17.09 7.15 0.77
C ASP A 75 -15.96 6.10 0.64
N PRO A 76 -16.26 4.80 0.53
CA PRO A 76 -15.22 3.75 0.44
C PRO A 76 -14.17 4.00 -0.64
N GLU A 77 -14.54 4.60 -1.76
CA GLU A 77 -13.68 4.88 -2.90
C GLU A 77 -12.55 5.88 -2.59
N VAL A 78 -12.69 6.71 -1.56
CA VAL A 78 -11.62 7.60 -1.08
C VAL A 78 -10.42 6.79 -0.61
N PHE A 79 -10.65 5.58 -0.11
CA PHE A 79 -9.62 4.66 0.38
C PHE A 79 -9.09 3.72 -0.71
N HIS A 80 -8.97 4.17 -1.95
CA HIS A 80 -8.52 3.34 -3.07
C HIS A 80 -7.09 2.78 -2.94
N GLU A 81 -6.28 3.32 -2.03
CA GLU A 81 -4.97 2.76 -1.66
C GLU A 81 -5.06 1.75 -0.51
N TYR A 82 -6.17 1.71 0.22
CA TYR A 82 -6.35 0.95 1.47
C TYR A 82 -7.55 -0.01 1.45
N PHE A 83 -8.20 -0.20 0.30
CA PHE A 83 -9.44 -0.97 0.20
C PHE A 83 -9.30 -2.43 0.67
N MET A 84 -8.10 -3.00 0.61
CA MET A 84 -7.83 -4.37 1.10
C MET A 84 -8.02 -4.53 2.62
N LEU A 85 -8.08 -3.43 3.37
CA LEU A 85 -8.34 -3.48 4.81
C LEU A 85 -9.78 -3.91 5.14
N PHE A 86 -10.76 -3.63 4.26
CA PHE A 86 -12.18 -3.83 4.53
C PHE A 86 -12.98 -4.47 3.38
N GLU A 87 -12.39 -4.66 2.21
CA GLU A 87 -13.07 -5.21 1.04
C GLU A 87 -12.70 -6.67 0.79
N THR A 88 -13.69 -7.44 0.30
CA THR A 88 -13.49 -8.81 -0.17
C THR A 88 -13.22 -8.86 -1.67
N LYS A 89 -12.72 -9.99 -2.17
CA LYS A 89 -12.53 -10.21 -3.62
C LYS A 89 -13.79 -9.88 -4.41
N SER A 90 -14.94 -10.36 -3.97
CA SER A 90 -16.21 -10.18 -4.68
C SER A 90 -16.61 -8.72 -4.77
N SER A 91 -16.47 -7.96 -3.68
CA SER A 91 -16.79 -6.53 -3.65
C SER A 91 -15.83 -5.69 -4.50
N VAL A 92 -14.54 -6.01 -4.48
CA VAL A 92 -13.53 -5.31 -5.31
C VAL A 92 -13.77 -5.48 -6.80
N LEU A 93 -14.15 -6.67 -7.25
CA LEU A 93 -14.44 -6.93 -8.67
C LEU A 93 -15.67 -6.18 -9.18
N ILE A 94 -16.64 -5.90 -8.31
CA ILE A 94 -17.85 -5.14 -8.63
C ILE A 94 -17.57 -3.62 -8.61
N ASN A 95 -16.70 -3.17 -7.71
CA ASN A 95 -16.38 -1.75 -7.60
C ASN A 95 -15.39 -1.31 -8.68
N ASN A 96 -15.84 -0.46 -9.58
CA ASN A 96 -15.04 0.01 -10.72
C ASN A 96 -13.78 0.77 -10.30
N VAL A 97 -13.81 1.51 -9.19
CA VAL A 97 -12.64 2.27 -8.71
C VAL A 97 -11.54 1.33 -8.25
N PHE A 98 -11.86 0.36 -7.42
CA PHE A 98 -10.90 -0.62 -6.90
C PHE A 98 -10.38 -1.56 -7.99
N SER A 99 -11.26 -2.06 -8.85
CA SER A 99 -10.89 -2.90 -9.99
C SER A 99 -9.95 -2.17 -10.96
N ASN A 100 -10.24 -0.92 -11.29
CA ASN A 100 -9.37 -0.11 -12.14
C ASN A 100 -8.01 0.18 -11.48
N LYS A 101 -7.96 0.39 -10.17
CA LYS A 101 -6.71 0.58 -9.44
C LYS A 101 -5.79 -0.64 -9.58
N LEU A 102 -6.33 -1.84 -9.45
CA LEU A 102 -5.56 -3.08 -9.63
C LEU A 102 -5.02 -3.24 -11.06
N LYS A 103 -5.85 -2.90 -12.06
CA LYS A 103 -5.45 -2.96 -13.47
C LYS A 103 -4.34 -1.96 -13.80
N LEU A 104 -4.46 -0.72 -13.33
CA LEU A 104 -3.44 0.31 -13.51
C LEU A 104 -2.10 -0.06 -12.89
N GLY A 105 -2.12 -0.72 -11.74
CA GLY A 105 -0.93 -1.22 -11.06
C GLY A 105 -0.34 -2.49 -11.68
N ASN A 106 -1.01 -3.10 -12.65
CA ASN A 106 -0.66 -4.42 -13.21
C ASN A 106 -0.48 -5.51 -12.13
N THR A 107 -1.26 -5.41 -11.06
CA THR A 107 -1.20 -6.31 -9.89
C THR A 107 -2.50 -7.08 -9.67
N GLU A 108 -3.43 -7.02 -10.62
CA GLU A 108 -4.78 -7.58 -10.47
C GLU A 108 -4.74 -9.06 -10.05
N LYS A 109 -3.96 -9.88 -10.77
CA LYS A 109 -3.87 -11.31 -10.49
C LYS A 109 -3.31 -11.60 -9.11
N GLN A 110 -2.16 -11.02 -8.78
CA GLN A 110 -1.48 -11.22 -7.49
C GLN A 110 -2.33 -10.72 -6.32
N SER A 111 -3.00 -9.58 -6.50
CA SER A 111 -3.87 -9.00 -5.48
C SER A 111 -5.10 -9.87 -5.22
N ILE A 112 -5.71 -10.40 -6.26
CA ILE A 112 -6.86 -11.31 -6.13
C ILE A 112 -6.45 -12.61 -5.46
N GLU A 113 -5.33 -13.22 -5.84
CA GLU A 113 -4.78 -14.42 -5.20
C GLU A 113 -4.51 -14.16 -3.71
N TYR A 114 -3.90 -13.03 -3.36
CA TYR A 114 -3.69 -12.63 -1.97
C TYR A 114 -4.99 -12.50 -1.19
N MET A 115 -6.01 -11.85 -1.76
CA MET A 115 -7.32 -11.68 -1.11
C MET A 115 -8.11 -12.98 -0.96
N GLU A 116 -7.83 -14.00 -1.77
CA GLU A 116 -8.42 -15.34 -1.61
C GLU A 116 -7.83 -16.08 -0.40
N GLU A 117 -6.55 -15.86 -0.13
CA GLU A 117 -5.81 -16.53 0.94
C GLU A 117 -5.92 -15.79 2.28
N HIS A 118 -6.20 -14.48 2.25
CA HIS A 118 -6.19 -13.62 3.42
C HIS A 118 -7.52 -12.87 3.57
N ALA A 119 -8.17 -13.03 4.72
CA ALA A 119 -9.32 -12.21 5.07
C ALA A 119 -8.90 -10.76 5.31
N PRO A 120 -9.76 -9.76 4.98
CA PRO A 120 -9.49 -8.38 5.31
C PRO A 120 -9.42 -8.16 6.83
N GLU A 121 -8.69 -7.15 7.28
CA GLU A 121 -8.55 -6.81 8.70
C GLU A 121 -9.89 -6.45 9.35
N PHE A 122 -10.74 -5.76 8.60
CA PHE A 122 -12.11 -5.41 9.00
C PHE A 122 -13.11 -6.18 8.16
N SER A 123 -14.19 -6.66 8.77
CA SER A 123 -15.20 -7.48 8.10
C SER A 123 -15.94 -6.72 7.00
N ASN A 124 -16.03 -5.40 7.12
CA ASN A 124 -16.68 -4.50 6.17
C ASN A 124 -16.24 -3.04 6.40
N TYR A 125 -16.70 -2.14 5.51
CA TYR A 125 -16.39 -0.73 5.58
C TYR A 125 -16.94 -0.06 6.86
N GLU A 126 -18.09 -0.48 7.36
CA GLU A 126 -18.67 0.08 8.59
C GLU A 126 -17.83 -0.22 9.81
N GLU A 127 -17.26 -1.42 9.92
CA GLU A 127 -16.34 -1.80 10.98
C GLU A 127 -15.04 -1.00 10.90
N PHE A 128 -14.50 -0.81 9.70
CA PHE A 128 -13.36 0.06 9.48
C PHE A 128 -13.64 1.52 9.89
N MET A 129 -14.82 2.04 9.56
CA MET A 129 -15.22 3.37 9.99
C MET A 129 -15.30 3.50 11.52
N ARG A 130 -15.84 2.51 12.22
CA ARG A 130 -15.84 2.51 13.70
C ARG A 130 -14.42 2.62 14.25
N TYR A 131 -13.49 1.84 13.73
CA TYR A 131 -12.07 1.95 14.12
C TYR A 131 -11.52 3.37 13.92
N CYS A 132 -11.86 4.04 12.86
CA CYS A 132 -11.42 5.41 12.60
C CYS A 132 -12.02 6.43 13.60
N PHE A 133 -13.21 6.14 14.15
CA PHE A 133 -13.94 7.02 15.10
C PHE A 133 -13.56 6.84 16.56
N ASP A 134 -13.14 5.65 16.99
CA ASP A 134 -13.02 5.29 18.43
C ASP A 134 -12.10 6.20 19.25
N ASP A 135 -11.25 7.03 18.62
CA ASP A 135 -10.45 8.02 19.33
C ASP A 135 -11.19 9.35 19.59
N GLU A 136 -12.40 9.57 19.04
CA GLU A 136 -13.17 10.78 19.27
C GLU A 136 -14.04 10.71 20.53
N GLU A 137 -14.34 9.50 21.03
CA GLU A 137 -15.13 9.32 22.26
C GLU A 137 -14.28 9.41 23.55
N GLU A 138 -12.95 9.34 23.48
CA GLU A 138 -12.05 9.48 24.63
C GLU A 138 -11.53 10.92 24.87
N LYS A 139 -11.97 11.84 24.08
CA LYS A 139 -11.69 13.28 24.27
C LYS A 139 -12.94 14.05 24.62
#